data_b032bdc4be7fbf351dd438cc76e3a08a
#
_entry.id   b032bdc4be7fbf351dd438cc76e3a08a
#
_cell.length_a   1.000
_cell.length_b   1.000
_cell.length_c   1.000
_cell.angle_alpha   90.00
_cell.angle_beta   90.00
_cell.angle_gamma   90.00
#
_symmetry.space_group_name_H-M   'P 1'
#
loop_
_entity.id
_entity.type
_entity.pdbx_description
1 polymer ?
#
loop_
_entity_poly.entity_id
_entity_poly.type
_entity_poly.pdbx_seq_one_letter_code
_entity_poly.pdbx_strand_id
1 'polypeptide(L)'
;MHVVGIMGSPRRDSNTEILLDAALAGAAECGATTEKVAVCELHILPCTECYHCAVDGTCSIKDDMSHLYDVIVSADRIILASPVFFYGLTSQAKALVDRCQALWMRRRVLKSWMPDLEARKGALIAVGATSGPKLFDGVLLTAKYFFDAVGVRDFDHLLVRGLDGRAQVRDYPEHISRATELGRSLAAG
;
A
#
# COMPACT_ATOMS: atom_id res chain seq x y z
N MET A 1 -14.07 -9.92 6.37
CA MET A 1 -12.87 -9.61 5.56
C MET A 1 -12.44 -8.19 5.88
N HIS A 2 -11.16 -7.97 6.21
CA HIS A 2 -10.60 -6.66 6.55
C HIS A 2 -9.68 -6.18 5.43
N VAL A 3 -9.98 -5.01 4.85
CA VAL A 3 -9.22 -4.38 3.76
C VAL A 3 -8.54 -3.12 4.29
N VAL A 4 -7.22 -3.09 4.24
CA VAL A 4 -6.42 -1.94 4.67
C VAL A 4 -5.90 -1.19 3.45
N GLY A 5 -6.21 0.10 3.36
CA GLY A 5 -5.69 1.03 2.35
C GLY A 5 -4.57 1.90 2.92
N ILE A 6 -3.37 1.75 2.41
CA ILE A 6 -2.19 2.54 2.78
C ILE A 6 -2.09 3.74 1.84
N MET A 7 -2.42 4.93 2.33
CA MET A 7 -2.41 6.19 1.58
C MET A 7 -1.06 6.90 1.73
N GLY A 8 -0.26 6.86 0.66
CA GLY A 8 1.08 7.41 0.63
C GLY A 8 1.21 8.83 0.05
N SER A 9 0.09 9.50 -0.29
CA SER A 9 0.14 10.87 -0.78
C SER A 9 0.27 11.87 0.37
N PRO A 10 1.19 12.86 0.29
CA PRO A 10 1.29 13.93 1.28
C PRO A 10 0.21 15.02 1.11
N ARG A 11 -0.53 14.99 0.00
CA ARG A 11 -1.59 15.97 -0.27
C ARG A 11 -2.94 15.37 0.15
N ARG A 12 -3.69 16.10 0.95
CA ARG A 12 -5.12 15.82 1.19
C ARG A 12 -5.93 16.10 -0.08
N ASP A 13 -6.99 15.35 -0.30
CA ASP A 13 -7.85 15.45 -1.48
C ASP A 13 -7.03 15.29 -2.79
N SER A 14 -6.06 14.40 -2.75
CA SER A 14 -5.20 14.09 -3.89
C SER A 14 -5.88 13.11 -4.85
N ASN A 15 -5.38 13.05 -6.10
CA ASN A 15 -5.83 12.04 -7.06
C ASN A 15 -5.68 10.62 -6.50
N THR A 16 -4.57 10.35 -5.81
CA THR A 16 -4.29 9.06 -5.17
C THR A 16 -5.30 8.74 -4.07
N GLU A 17 -5.61 9.71 -3.21
CA GLU A 17 -6.55 9.53 -2.12
C GLU A 17 -7.96 9.26 -2.62
N ILE A 18 -8.43 10.03 -3.61
CA ILE A 18 -9.75 9.85 -4.23
C ILE A 18 -9.90 8.44 -4.82
N LEU A 19 -8.86 7.95 -5.50
CA LEU A 19 -8.88 6.61 -6.07
C LEU A 19 -8.81 5.52 -4.99
N LEU A 20 -8.04 5.73 -3.93
CA LEU A 20 -8.01 4.80 -2.80
C LEU A 20 -9.37 4.75 -2.09
N ASP A 21 -9.99 5.91 -1.84
CA ASP A 21 -11.31 5.97 -1.21
C ASP A 21 -12.38 5.28 -2.06
N ALA A 22 -12.32 5.43 -3.39
CA ALA A 22 -13.19 4.72 -4.31
C ALA A 22 -12.98 3.19 -4.25
N ALA A 23 -11.73 2.73 -4.16
CA ALA A 23 -11.44 1.31 -4.03
C ALA A 23 -11.91 0.74 -2.68
N LEU A 24 -11.70 1.47 -1.59
CA LEU A 24 -12.20 1.07 -0.27
C LEU A 24 -13.74 1.04 -0.22
N ALA A 25 -14.40 2.00 -0.86
CA ALA A 25 -15.85 2.01 -1.00
C ALA A 25 -16.34 0.77 -1.79
N GLY A 26 -15.70 0.44 -2.91
CA GLY A 26 -16.02 -0.76 -3.68
C GLY A 26 -15.85 -2.06 -2.89
N ALA A 27 -14.82 -2.15 -2.05
CA ALA A 27 -14.64 -3.29 -1.15
C ALA A 27 -15.75 -3.35 -0.08
N ALA A 28 -16.13 -2.21 0.49
CA ALA A 28 -17.20 -2.12 1.49
C ALA A 28 -18.56 -2.54 0.91
N GLU A 29 -18.86 -2.22 -0.35
CA GLU A 29 -20.06 -2.67 -1.05
C GLU A 29 -20.16 -4.21 -1.13
N CYS A 30 -19.02 -4.91 -1.12
CA CYS A 30 -18.92 -6.36 -1.05
C CYS A 30 -18.90 -6.91 0.40
N GLY A 31 -19.20 -6.08 1.40
CA GLY A 31 -19.27 -6.48 2.80
C GLY A 31 -17.94 -6.51 3.55
N ALA A 32 -16.87 -5.96 2.98
CA ALA A 32 -15.60 -5.85 3.69
C ALA A 32 -15.63 -4.71 4.74
N THR A 33 -14.95 -4.90 5.86
CA THR A 33 -14.58 -3.82 6.76
C THR A 33 -13.34 -3.14 6.20
N THR A 34 -13.35 -1.82 6.08
CA THR A 34 -12.25 -1.06 5.47
C THR A 34 -11.58 -0.12 6.46
N GLU A 35 -10.27 -0.01 6.36
CA GLU A 35 -9.45 0.93 7.15
C GLU A 35 -8.51 1.69 6.21
N LYS A 36 -8.42 3.02 6.37
CA LYS A 36 -7.47 3.87 5.64
C LYS A 36 -6.38 4.38 6.56
N VAL A 37 -5.14 4.07 6.24
CA VAL A 37 -3.93 4.53 6.94
C VAL A 37 -3.27 5.64 6.12
N ALA A 38 -3.35 6.88 6.59
CA ALA A 38 -2.69 8.04 5.96
C ALA A 38 -1.24 8.16 6.46
N VAL A 39 -0.30 7.53 5.76
CA VAL A 39 1.11 7.42 6.17
C VAL A 39 1.78 8.78 6.41
N CYS A 40 1.38 9.78 5.65
CA CYS A 40 1.95 11.13 5.77
C CYS A 40 1.50 11.90 7.02
N GLU A 41 0.53 11.38 7.75
CA GLU A 41 0.06 11.93 9.03
C GLU A 41 0.71 11.24 10.24
N LEU A 42 1.55 10.23 9.98
CA LEU A 42 2.21 9.41 10.98
C LEU A 42 3.70 9.74 11.09
N HIS A 43 4.23 9.59 12.28
CA HIS A 43 5.67 9.69 12.53
C HIS A 43 6.32 8.33 12.33
N ILE A 44 6.81 8.07 11.12
CA ILE A 44 7.52 6.83 10.76
C ILE A 44 8.95 7.18 10.37
N LEU A 45 9.91 6.83 11.21
CA LEU A 45 11.32 6.98 10.91
C LEU A 45 11.78 5.93 9.89
N PRO A 46 12.72 6.27 9.00
CA PRO A 46 13.25 5.32 8.03
C PRO A 46 13.99 4.16 8.71
N CYS A 47 14.09 3.03 8.04
CA CYS A 47 14.88 1.89 8.49
C CYS A 47 16.37 2.28 8.56
N THR A 48 17.03 1.96 9.67
CA THR A 48 18.47 2.22 9.89
C THR A 48 19.34 1.00 9.65
N GLU A 49 18.76 -0.10 9.13
CA GLU A 49 19.48 -1.36 8.84
C GLU A 49 20.22 -1.96 10.06
N CYS A 50 19.69 -1.75 11.26
CA CYS A 50 20.30 -2.21 12.50
C CYS A 50 20.19 -3.72 12.75
N TYR A 51 19.47 -4.46 11.92
CA TYR A 51 19.24 -5.93 11.99
C TYR A 51 18.60 -6.43 13.31
N HIS A 52 18.10 -5.56 14.18
CA HIS A 52 17.43 -6.00 15.41
C HIS A 52 16.29 -6.98 15.12
N CYS A 53 15.51 -6.74 14.07
CA CYS A 53 14.40 -7.61 13.66
C CYS A 53 14.82 -9.02 13.22
N ALA A 54 16.09 -9.27 12.99
CA ALA A 54 16.60 -10.63 12.71
C ALA A 54 16.61 -11.53 13.96
N VAL A 55 16.53 -10.96 15.16
CA VAL A 55 16.56 -11.69 16.42
C VAL A 55 15.19 -12.27 16.78
N ASP A 56 14.14 -11.43 16.75
CA ASP A 56 12.81 -11.81 17.20
C ASP A 56 11.66 -11.31 16.28
N GLY A 57 12.00 -10.68 15.16
CA GLY A 57 11.03 -10.13 14.21
C GLY A 57 10.46 -8.77 14.63
N THR A 58 10.99 -8.14 15.69
CA THR A 58 10.53 -6.82 16.13
C THR A 58 11.47 -5.72 15.66
N CYS A 59 10.95 -4.52 15.47
CA CYS A 59 11.77 -3.36 15.16
C CYS A 59 12.19 -2.64 16.43
N SER A 60 13.47 -2.23 16.50
CA SER A 60 14.00 -1.46 17.64
C SER A 60 13.49 -0.02 17.69
N ILE A 61 13.09 0.56 16.54
CA ILE A 61 12.59 1.93 16.45
C ILE A 61 11.15 1.96 16.98
N LYS A 62 10.91 2.80 17.97
CA LYS A 62 9.60 2.98 18.62
C LYS A 62 8.96 4.27 18.09
N ASP A 63 8.05 4.12 17.18
CA ASP A 63 7.29 5.16 16.50
C ASP A 63 5.92 4.61 16.07
N ASP A 64 5.15 5.36 15.27
CA ASP A 64 3.82 4.96 14.83
C ASP A 64 3.81 3.66 14.01
N MET A 65 4.95 3.27 13.42
CA MET A 65 5.08 1.97 12.75
C MET A 65 4.82 0.79 13.69
N SER A 66 5.04 0.95 15.00
CA SER A 66 4.82 -0.12 15.98
C SER A 66 3.38 -0.62 15.99
N HIS A 67 2.40 0.29 15.86
CA HIS A 67 0.98 -0.06 15.71
C HIS A 67 0.67 -0.62 14.32
N LEU A 68 1.29 -0.07 13.27
CA LEU A 68 1.01 -0.47 11.90
C LEU A 68 1.41 -1.91 11.58
N TYR A 69 2.35 -2.50 12.29
CA TYR A 69 2.64 -3.92 12.13
C TYR A 69 1.41 -4.79 12.41
N ASP A 70 0.66 -4.47 13.46
CA ASP A 70 -0.54 -5.24 13.82
C ASP A 70 -1.66 -5.01 12.81
N VAL A 71 -1.84 -3.77 12.35
CA VAL A 71 -2.81 -3.43 11.28
C VAL A 71 -2.49 -4.20 9.99
N ILE A 72 -1.22 -4.20 9.56
CA ILE A 72 -0.79 -4.92 8.36
C ILE A 72 -0.94 -6.44 8.53
N VAL A 73 -0.59 -6.97 9.70
CA VAL A 73 -0.68 -8.42 9.98
C VAL A 73 -2.12 -8.90 10.00
N SER A 74 -3.04 -8.11 10.55
CA SER A 74 -4.47 -8.46 10.66
C SER A 74 -5.27 -8.26 9.36
N ALA A 75 -4.73 -7.54 8.37
CA ALA A 75 -5.41 -7.30 7.11
C ALA A 75 -5.56 -8.59 6.28
N ASP A 76 -6.72 -8.86 5.75
CA ASP A 76 -6.95 -9.90 4.73
C ASP A 76 -6.51 -9.41 3.35
N ARG A 77 -6.70 -8.11 3.08
CA ARG A 77 -6.38 -7.44 1.82
C ARG A 77 -5.63 -6.14 2.08
N ILE A 78 -4.68 -5.81 1.21
CA ILE A 78 -3.88 -4.57 1.35
C ILE A 78 -3.87 -3.82 0.03
N ILE A 79 -4.25 -2.54 0.07
CA ILE A 79 -4.11 -1.62 -1.06
C ILE A 79 -2.98 -0.63 -0.73
N LEU A 80 -1.92 -0.63 -1.52
CA LEU A 80 -0.87 0.39 -1.45
C LEU A 80 -1.18 1.48 -2.47
N ALA A 81 -1.38 2.71 -2.03
CA ALA A 81 -1.69 3.84 -2.91
C ALA A 81 -0.63 4.94 -2.77
N SER A 82 0.00 5.37 -3.86
CA SER A 82 1.03 6.42 -3.84
C SER A 82 1.05 7.22 -5.14
N PRO A 83 1.26 8.54 -5.10
CA PRO A 83 1.72 9.25 -6.29
C PRO A 83 3.13 8.81 -6.63
N VAL A 84 3.52 8.98 -7.91
CA VAL A 84 4.88 8.69 -8.36
C VAL A 84 5.77 9.91 -8.14
N PHE A 85 6.78 9.78 -7.28
CA PHE A 85 7.81 10.76 -7.03
C PHE A 85 9.16 10.22 -7.50
N PHE A 86 9.77 10.87 -8.51
CA PHE A 86 11.04 10.41 -9.08
C PHE A 86 11.05 8.91 -9.43
N TYR A 87 10.00 8.44 -10.12
CA TYR A 87 9.78 7.05 -10.52
C TYR A 87 9.59 6.05 -9.36
N GLY A 88 9.50 6.53 -8.11
CA GLY A 88 9.31 5.72 -6.91
C GLY A 88 8.05 6.10 -6.12
N LEU A 89 7.88 5.49 -4.96
CA LEU A 89 6.90 5.89 -3.96
C LEU A 89 7.32 7.23 -3.32
N THR A 90 6.39 7.89 -2.63
CA THR A 90 6.76 9.01 -1.76
C THR A 90 7.72 8.55 -0.65
N SER A 91 8.52 9.46 -0.11
CA SER A 91 9.47 9.15 0.97
C SER A 91 8.78 8.54 2.19
N GLN A 92 7.58 9.03 2.55
CA GLN A 92 6.80 8.54 3.67
C GLN A 92 6.31 7.10 3.43
N ALA A 93 5.73 6.83 2.25
CA ALA A 93 5.32 5.48 1.88
C ALA A 93 6.53 4.53 1.80
N LYS A 94 7.67 5.02 1.29
CA LYS A 94 8.91 4.23 1.23
C LYS A 94 9.47 3.91 2.62
N ALA A 95 9.38 4.85 3.57
CA ALA A 95 9.79 4.59 4.95
C ALA A 95 8.97 3.43 5.57
N LEU A 96 7.64 3.43 5.40
CA LEU A 96 6.79 2.31 5.82
C LEU A 96 7.22 1.00 5.16
N VAL A 97 7.41 1.02 3.83
CA VAL A 97 7.82 -0.17 3.06
C VAL A 97 9.14 -0.74 3.58
N ASP A 98 10.15 0.10 3.80
CA ASP A 98 11.46 -0.34 4.31
C ASP A 98 11.37 -0.90 5.74
N ARG A 99 10.46 -0.36 6.55
CA ARG A 99 10.21 -0.86 7.91
C ARG A 99 9.49 -2.22 7.91
N CYS A 100 8.81 -2.62 6.82
CA CYS A 100 8.27 -3.96 6.66
C CYS A 100 9.34 -5.06 6.58
N GLN A 101 10.63 -4.71 6.59
CA GLN A 101 11.73 -5.65 6.80
C GLN A 101 11.51 -6.55 8.04
N ALA A 102 10.89 -6.02 9.10
CA ALA A 102 10.57 -6.81 10.29
C ALA A 102 9.55 -7.94 9.98
N LEU A 103 8.53 -7.67 9.15
CA LEU A 103 7.56 -8.68 8.71
C LEU A 103 8.20 -9.71 7.77
N TRP A 104 9.08 -9.25 6.88
CA TRP A 104 9.87 -10.15 6.04
C TRP A 104 10.72 -11.11 6.90
N MET A 105 11.39 -10.62 7.96
CA MET A 105 12.15 -11.44 8.90
C MET A 105 11.24 -12.45 9.61
N ARG A 106 10.09 -12.03 10.14
CA ARG A 106 9.11 -12.94 10.77
C ARG A 106 8.72 -14.07 9.84
N ARG A 107 8.44 -13.75 8.58
CA ARG A 107 7.92 -14.72 7.61
C ARG A 107 9.03 -15.61 6.99
N ARG A 108 10.08 -15.00 6.47
CA ARG A 108 11.09 -15.71 5.66
C ARG A 108 12.18 -16.34 6.47
N VAL A 109 12.62 -15.70 7.54
CA VAL A 109 13.79 -16.14 8.33
C VAL A 109 13.35 -16.86 9.60
N LEU A 110 12.59 -16.19 10.45
CA LEU A 110 12.20 -16.74 11.76
C LEU A 110 11.00 -17.69 11.67
N LYS A 111 10.20 -17.60 10.62
CA LYS A 111 8.95 -18.35 10.43
C LYS A 111 7.99 -18.26 11.62
N SER A 112 8.03 -17.13 12.32
CA SER A 112 7.17 -16.82 13.47
C SER A 112 5.82 -16.22 13.07
N TRP A 113 5.64 -15.88 11.79
CA TRP A 113 4.39 -15.44 11.20
C TRP A 113 4.23 -16.05 9.81
N MET A 114 3.19 -16.88 9.66
CA MET A 114 2.88 -17.61 8.43
C MET A 114 1.46 -17.25 7.97
N PRO A 115 1.30 -16.14 7.22
CA PRO A 115 -0.01 -15.76 6.68
C PRO A 115 -0.48 -16.78 5.64
N ASP A 116 -1.78 -16.90 5.46
CA ASP A 116 -2.35 -17.67 4.36
C ASP A 116 -2.09 -16.90 3.04
N LEU A 117 -1.09 -17.37 2.29
CA LEU A 117 -0.66 -16.73 1.05
C LEU A 117 -1.66 -16.89 -0.10
N GLU A 118 -2.53 -17.88 -0.04
CA GLU A 118 -3.58 -18.07 -1.05
C GLU A 118 -4.77 -17.15 -0.78
N ALA A 119 -5.06 -16.91 0.49
CA ALA A 119 -6.15 -16.03 0.90
C ALA A 119 -5.76 -14.53 0.86
N ARG A 120 -4.48 -14.17 1.12
CA ARG A 120 -4.06 -12.76 1.11
C ARG A 120 -3.84 -12.23 -0.28
N LYS A 121 -4.51 -11.13 -0.61
CA LYS A 121 -4.34 -10.44 -1.90
C LYS A 121 -4.02 -8.96 -1.69
N GLY A 122 -3.49 -8.34 -2.73
CA GLY A 122 -3.12 -6.93 -2.70
C GLY A 122 -3.52 -6.18 -3.95
N ALA A 123 -3.45 -4.86 -3.86
CA ALA A 123 -3.56 -3.97 -5.01
C ALA A 123 -2.64 -2.76 -4.89
N LEU A 124 -2.10 -2.30 -6.01
CA LEU A 124 -1.35 -1.05 -6.11
C LEU A 124 -2.18 -0.01 -6.86
N ILE A 125 -2.32 1.18 -6.28
CA ILE A 125 -2.83 2.36 -6.98
C ILE A 125 -1.69 3.36 -7.11
N ALA A 126 -1.28 3.68 -8.34
CA ALA A 126 -0.21 4.64 -8.58
C ALA A 126 -0.65 5.73 -9.57
N VAL A 127 -0.40 6.99 -9.22
CA VAL A 127 -0.76 8.15 -10.04
C VAL A 127 0.49 8.95 -10.38
N GLY A 128 0.72 9.21 -11.66
CA GLY A 128 1.84 10.00 -12.13
C GLY A 128 1.43 11.17 -13.00
N ALA A 129 2.12 12.31 -12.85
CA ALA A 129 1.88 13.53 -13.60
C ALA A 129 2.29 13.42 -15.07
N THR A 130 3.29 12.60 -15.38
CA THR A 130 3.85 12.45 -16.73
C THR A 130 3.33 11.22 -17.45
N SER A 131 3.73 11.04 -18.73
CA SER A 131 3.29 9.92 -19.56
C SER A 131 4.44 9.02 -20.02
N GLY A 132 5.64 9.15 -19.43
CA GLY A 132 6.83 8.37 -19.81
C GLY A 132 6.60 6.85 -19.76
N PRO A 133 7.19 6.07 -20.67
CA PRO A 133 6.94 4.62 -20.78
C PRO A 133 7.34 3.86 -19.51
N LYS A 134 8.36 4.31 -18.80
CA LYS A 134 8.89 3.68 -17.57
C LYS A 134 8.36 4.30 -16.27
N LEU A 135 7.33 5.15 -16.35
CA LEU A 135 6.83 5.93 -15.23
C LEU A 135 6.56 5.07 -13.97
N PHE A 136 6.05 3.87 -14.15
CA PHE A 136 5.62 2.99 -13.05
C PHE A 136 6.59 1.84 -12.74
N ASP A 137 7.68 1.68 -13.48
CA ASP A 137 8.59 0.53 -13.31
C ASP A 137 9.12 0.44 -11.86
N GLY A 138 9.56 1.57 -11.29
CA GLY A 138 10.11 1.61 -9.94
C GLY A 138 9.05 1.37 -8.85
N VAL A 139 7.85 1.93 -9.00
CA VAL A 139 6.76 1.69 -8.01
C VAL A 139 6.24 0.26 -8.09
N LEU A 140 6.13 -0.33 -9.30
CA LEU A 140 5.72 -1.73 -9.47
C LEU A 140 6.75 -2.68 -8.85
N LEU A 141 8.03 -2.43 -9.07
CA LEU A 141 9.10 -3.25 -8.49
C LEU A 141 9.10 -3.14 -6.96
N THR A 142 8.97 -1.93 -6.42
CA THR A 142 8.90 -1.71 -4.97
C THR A 142 7.66 -2.37 -4.38
N ALA A 143 6.49 -2.23 -5.02
CA ALA A 143 5.24 -2.86 -4.58
C ALA A 143 5.36 -4.39 -4.55
N LYS A 144 5.98 -5.00 -5.56
CA LYS A 144 6.22 -6.45 -5.60
C LYS A 144 6.93 -6.96 -4.35
N TYR A 145 8.02 -6.30 -3.96
CA TYR A 145 8.79 -6.73 -2.79
C TYR A 145 8.14 -6.32 -1.46
N PHE A 146 7.41 -5.21 -1.42
CA PHE A 146 6.55 -4.88 -0.29
C PHE A 146 5.49 -5.95 -0.07
N PHE A 147 4.74 -6.33 -1.09
CA PHE A 147 3.71 -7.34 -1.02
C PHE A 147 4.28 -8.71 -0.62
N ASP A 148 5.44 -9.10 -1.15
CA ASP A 148 6.13 -10.30 -0.67
C ASP A 148 6.46 -10.20 0.83
N ALA A 149 6.97 -9.08 1.31
CA ALA A 149 7.32 -8.91 2.73
C ALA A 149 6.10 -9.04 3.65
N VAL A 150 4.93 -8.55 3.22
CA VAL A 150 3.68 -8.61 4.00
C VAL A 150 2.81 -9.84 3.70
N GLY A 151 3.35 -10.83 2.99
CA GLY A 151 2.67 -12.11 2.77
C GLY A 151 1.58 -12.08 1.71
N VAL A 152 1.66 -11.20 0.74
CA VAL A 152 0.81 -11.16 -0.45
C VAL A 152 1.63 -11.69 -1.63
N ARG A 153 1.13 -12.74 -2.32
CA ARG A 153 1.81 -13.34 -3.47
C ARG A 153 1.52 -12.57 -4.75
N ASP A 154 0.24 -12.33 -5.00
CA ASP A 154 -0.25 -11.72 -6.22
C ASP A 154 -0.99 -10.42 -5.90
N PHE A 155 -0.81 -9.43 -6.74
CA PHE A 155 -1.49 -8.16 -6.61
C PHE A 155 -1.90 -7.58 -7.96
N ASP A 156 -3.08 -6.97 -7.98
CA ASP A 156 -3.56 -6.18 -9.10
C ASP A 156 -3.08 -4.73 -9.02
N HIS A 157 -3.25 -3.97 -10.10
CA HIS A 157 -2.87 -2.56 -10.07
C HIS A 157 -3.77 -1.65 -10.91
N LEU A 158 -3.91 -0.42 -10.44
CA LEU A 158 -4.47 0.71 -11.17
C LEU A 158 -3.39 1.77 -11.34
N LEU A 159 -2.92 1.96 -12.57
CA LEU A 159 -1.88 2.92 -12.93
C LEU A 159 -2.51 4.05 -13.75
N VAL A 160 -2.44 5.28 -13.26
CA VAL A 160 -3.03 6.46 -13.87
C VAL A 160 -1.96 7.48 -14.22
N ARG A 161 -1.90 7.90 -15.48
CA ARG A 161 -0.92 8.85 -16.03
C ARG A 161 -1.53 10.20 -16.28
N GLY A 162 -0.71 11.26 -16.33
CA GLY A 162 -1.10 12.58 -16.80
C GLY A 162 -1.95 13.38 -15.82
N LEU A 163 -1.99 13.02 -14.55
CA LEU A 163 -2.74 13.76 -13.52
C LEU A 163 -1.78 14.45 -12.55
N ASP A 164 -1.63 15.78 -12.70
CA ASP A 164 -0.78 16.61 -11.84
C ASP A 164 -1.60 17.52 -10.90
N GLY A 165 -2.71 18.03 -11.38
CA GLY A 165 -3.62 18.88 -10.62
C GLY A 165 -4.23 18.16 -9.42
N ARG A 166 -4.44 18.91 -8.31
CA ARG A 166 -5.14 18.40 -7.12
C ARG A 166 -6.57 18.01 -7.49
N ALA A 167 -7.00 16.84 -7.07
CA ALA A 167 -8.34 16.29 -7.34
C ALA A 167 -8.71 16.20 -8.84
N GLN A 168 -7.76 16.35 -9.75
CA GLN A 168 -7.99 16.36 -11.20
C GLN A 168 -8.63 15.04 -11.67
N VAL A 169 -8.45 13.94 -10.96
CA VAL A 169 -9.08 12.65 -11.28
C VAL A 169 -10.61 12.70 -11.29
N ARG A 170 -11.22 13.72 -10.67
CA ARG A 170 -12.69 13.91 -10.70
C ARG A 170 -13.20 14.25 -12.09
N ASP A 171 -12.34 14.80 -12.94
CA ASP A 171 -12.67 15.09 -14.35
C ASP A 171 -12.60 13.81 -15.23
N TYR A 172 -12.20 12.67 -14.64
CA TYR A 172 -11.99 11.39 -15.32
C TYR A 172 -12.74 10.27 -14.58
N PRO A 173 -14.08 10.23 -14.64
CA PRO A 173 -14.91 9.29 -13.87
C PRO A 173 -14.58 7.81 -14.17
N GLU A 174 -14.01 7.51 -15.34
CA GLU A 174 -13.57 6.17 -15.69
C GLU A 174 -12.46 5.63 -14.77
N HIS A 175 -11.56 6.49 -14.29
CA HIS A 175 -10.53 6.09 -13.34
C HIS A 175 -11.12 5.79 -11.96
N ILE A 176 -12.12 6.57 -11.55
CA ILE A 176 -12.84 6.34 -10.28
C ILE A 176 -13.62 5.02 -10.35
N SER A 177 -14.34 4.78 -11.45
CA SER A 177 -15.04 3.50 -11.68
C SER A 177 -14.08 2.30 -11.65
N ARG A 178 -12.91 2.40 -12.29
CA ARG A 178 -11.89 1.35 -12.26
C ARG A 178 -11.34 1.12 -10.85
N ALA A 179 -11.16 2.16 -10.05
CA ALA A 179 -10.75 2.04 -8.67
C ALA A 179 -11.81 1.32 -7.82
N THR A 180 -13.09 1.69 -7.98
CA THR A 180 -14.20 1.00 -7.31
C THR A 180 -14.25 -0.48 -7.68
N GLU A 181 -14.12 -0.80 -8.97
CA GLU A 181 -14.11 -2.19 -9.43
C GLU A 181 -12.90 -2.99 -8.92
N LEU A 182 -11.72 -2.35 -8.84
CA LEU A 182 -10.53 -2.95 -8.22
C LEU A 182 -10.82 -3.35 -6.77
N GLY A 183 -11.51 -2.49 -6.01
CA GLY A 183 -11.90 -2.77 -4.63
C GLY A 183 -12.91 -3.92 -4.52
N ARG A 184 -13.93 -3.94 -5.38
CA ARG A 184 -14.90 -5.04 -5.45
C ARG A 184 -14.24 -6.38 -5.77
N SER A 185 -13.40 -6.40 -6.82
CA SER A 185 -12.66 -7.60 -7.22
C SER A 185 -11.75 -8.12 -6.11
N LEU A 186 -11.07 -7.21 -5.41
CA LEU A 186 -10.19 -7.55 -4.28
C LEU A 186 -10.97 -8.17 -3.11
N ALA A 187 -12.19 -7.74 -2.86
CA ALA A 187 -13.05 -8.25 -1.80
C ALA A 187 -13.85 -9.51 -2.21
N ALA A 188 -14.11 -9.73 -3.49
CA ALA A 188 -14.87 -10.89 -3.96
C ALA A 188 -14.04 -12.17 -4.07
N GLY A 189 -12.72 -12.07 -4.14
CA GLY A 189 -11.78 -13.20 -4.31
C GLY A 189 -10.99 -13.46 -3.08
#